data_cfbe2e5a2327ba30a1fce2a982cd4d28
#
_entry.id   cfbe2e5a2327ba30a1fce2a982cd4d28
#
_cell.length_a   1.000
_cell.length_b   1.000
_cell.length_c   1.000
_cell.angle_alpha   90.00
_cell.angle_beta   90.00
_cell.angle_gamma   90.00
#
_symmetry.space_group_name_H-M   'P 1'
#
loop_
_entity.id
_entity.type
_entity.pdbx_description
1 polymer ?
#
loop_
_entity_poly.entity_id
_entity_poly.type
_entity_poly.pdbx_seq_one_letter_code
_entity_poly.pdbx_strand_id
1 'polypeptide(L)'
;LAELQAELASKDKAMRDLKDRVSAALTGFEGKGLTVEQRNGRIYVSMENKLLFPSGSYAVDAKGRELIVKLAKAIENEKELNVLVEGHTDTDKVHPGGGVKDNWDLSVMRATSVVRIMQESSRMDPLRVTAAGRGEFVPVDPADKAKNRRIEIILSPDLQELYKLVRD
;
A
#
# COMPACT_ATOMS: atom_id res chain seq x y z
N LEU A 1 -8.80 -31.09 -4.60
CA LEU A 1 -8.10 -30.66 -3.37
C LEU A 1 -6.60 -30.53 -3.57
N ALA A 2 -5.97 -31.52 -4.25
CA ALA A 2 -4.54 -31.46 -4.56
C ALA A 2 -4.19 -30.27 -5.49
N GLU A 3 -5.04 -29.99 -6.47
CA GLU A 3 -4.87 -28.83 -7.37
C GLU A 3 -4.98 -27.50 -6.62
N LEU A 4 -5.93 -27.39 -5.70
CA LEU A 4 -6.09 -26.19 -4.88
C LEU A 4 -4.87 -25.96 -3.97
N GLN A 5 -4.37 -27.03 -3.35
CA GLN A 5 -3.17 -26.94 -2.51
C GLN A 5 -1.93 -26.54 -3.30
N ALA A 6 -1.76 -27.10 -4.51
CA ALA A 6 -0.65 -26.75 -5.40
C ALA A 6 -0.72 -25.28 -5.84
N GLU A 7 -1.90 -24.80 -6.19
CA GLU A 7 -2.11 -23.41 -6.59
C GLU A 7 -1.86 -22.42 -5.45
N LEU A 8 -2.34 -22.76 -4.24
CA LEU A 8 -2.07 -21.97 -3.04
C LEU A 8 -0.57 -21.88 -2.74
N ALA A 9 0.14 -23.02 -2.82
CA ALA A 9 1.58 -23.07 -2.59
C ALA A 9 2.35 -22.23 -3.62
N SER A 10 1.93 -22.30 -4.89
CA SER A 10 2.53 -21.51 -5.97
C SER A 10 2.34 -20.02 -5.75
N LYS A 11 1.14 -19.58 -5.39
CA LYS A 11 0.86 -18.18 -5.11
C LYS A 11 1.61 -17.68 -3.88
N ASP A 12 1.70 -18.50 -2.84
CA ASP A 12 2.43 -18.13 -1.62
C ASP A 12 3.92 -17.96 -1.90
N LYS A 13 4.53 -18.85 -2.70
CA LYS A 13 5.91 -18.72 -3.13
C LYS A 13 6.13 -17.46 -3.95
N ALA A 14 5.24 -17.17 -4.91
CA ALA A 14 5.32 -15.97 -5.73
C ALA A 14 5.25 -14.71 -4.87
N MET A 15 4.43 -14.70 -3.83
CA MET A 15 4.32 -13.57 -2.92
C MET A 15 5.57 -13.41 -2.04
N ARG A 16 6.18 -14.51 -1.59
CA ARG A 16 7.46 -14.43 -0.86
C ARG A 16 8.58 -13.87 -1.73
N ASP A 17 8.68 -14.33 -2.98
CA ASP A 17 9.67 -13.83 -3.93
C ASP A 17 9.45 -12.33 -4.21
N LEU A 18 8.19 -11.92 -4.34
CA LEU A 18 7.83 -10.51 -4.54
C LEU A 18 8.19 -9.67 -3.31
N LYS A 19 7.91 -10.16 -2.10
CA LYS A 19 8.30 -9.49 -0.86
C LYS A 19 9.80 -9.23 -0.82
N ASP A 20 10.62 -10.22 -1.18
CA ASP A 20 12.07 -10.08 -1.19
C ASP A 20 12.53 -9.03 -2.20
N ARG A 21 11.92 -8.98 -3.38
CA ARG A 21 12.22 -7.95 -4.39
C ARG A 21 11.80 -6.55 -3.93
N VAL A 22 10.65 -6.43 -3.31
CA VAL A 22 10.18 -5.15 -2.76
C VAL A 22 11.12 -4.69 -1.65
N SER A 23 11.47 -5.56 -0.72
CA SER A 23 12.40 -5.24 0.36
C SER A 23 13.76 -4.79 -0.20
N ALA A 24 14.28 -5.47 -1.21
CA ALA A 24 15.54 -5.11 -1.86
C ALA A 24 15.46 -3.72 -2.52
N ALA A 25 14.35 -3.43 -3.21
CA ALA A 25 14.14 -2.12 -3.87
C ALA A 25 14.06 -0.97 -2.86
N LEU A 26 13.54 -1.23 -1.66
CA LEU A 26 13.33 -0.22 -0.62
C LEU A 26 14.40 -0.26 0.48
N THR A 27 15.52 -0.94 0.24
CA THR A 27 16.65 -0.97 1.14
C THR A 27 17.15 0.45 1.44
N GLY A 28 17.40 0.74 2.71
CA GLY A 28 17.78 2.07 3.17
C GLY A 28 16.62 2.88 3.76
N PHE A 29 15.38 2.54 3.44
CA PHE A 29 14.19 3.15 4.03
C PHE A 29 13.57 2.29 5.12
N GLU A 30 13.77 0.97 5.10
CA GLU A 30 13.26 0.06 6.13
C GLU A 30 13.81 0.42 7.51
N GLY A 31 12.95 0.31 8.53
CA GLY A 31 13.31 0.65 9.92
C GLY A 31 13.30 2.14 10.23
N LYS A 32 13.05 2.99 9.23
CA LYS A 32 12.99 4.46 9.36
C LYS A 32 11.59 4.99 9.12
N GLY A 33 10.57 4.22 9.51
CA GLY A 33 9.17 4.53 9.25
C GLY A 33 8.60 3.75 8.08
N LEU A 34 9.35 2.81 7.53
CA LEU A 34 8.90 1.90 6.47
C LEU A 34 9.08 0.45 6.93
N THR A 35 8.02 -0.34 6.77
CA THR A 35 8.07 -1.79 7.02
C THR A 35 7.50 -2.56 5.83
N VAL A 36 8.05 -3.74 5.58
CA VAL A 36 7.55 -4.67 4.56
C VAL A 36 7.29 -6.00 5.25
N GLU A 37 6.04 -6.41 5.30
CA GLU A 37 5.62 -7.65 5.98
C GLU A 37 4.75 -8.51 5.08
N GLN A 38 4.85 -9.83 5.25
CA GLN A 38 3.92 -10.76 4.64
C GLN A 38 2.97 -11.31 5.70
N ARG A 39 1.67 -11.14 5.49
CA ARG A 39 0.62 -11.63 6.39
C ARG A 39 -0.55 -12.16 5.57
N ASN A 40 -1.02 -13.35 5.91
CA ASN A 40 -2.22 -13.94 5.29
C ASN A 40 -2.15 -13.97 3.75
N GLY A 41 -0.98 -14.28 3.19
CA GLY A 41 -0.78 -14.35 1.74
C GLY A 41 -0.72 -13.01 1.03
N ARG A 42 -0.63 -11.89 1.76
CA ARG A 42 -0.51 -10.54 1.23
C ARG A 42 0.77 -9.89 1.71
N ILE A 43 1.23 -8.90 0.96
CA ILE A 43 2.37 -8.08 1.36
C ILE A 43 1.84 -6.71 1.80
N TYR A 44 2.26 -6.27 2.99
CA TYR A 44 1.93 -4.96 3.55
C TYR A 44 3.17 -4.09 3.56
N VAL A 45 3.19 -3.07 2.69
CA VAL A 45 4.23 -2.04 2.69
C VAL A 45 3.66 -0.85 3.43
N SER A 46 4.11 -0.63 4.67
CA SER A 46 3.63 0.46 5.51
C SER A 46 4.66 1.57 5.55
N MET A 47 4.20 2.79 5.26
CA MET A 47 5.04 3.99 5.19
C MET A 47 4.45 5.05 6.10
N GLU A 48 5.19 5.47 7.13
CA GLU A 48 4.77 6.61 7.93
C GLU A 48 4.68 7.87 7.08
N ASN A 49 3.67 8.71 7.34
CA ASN A 49 3.41 9.89 6.49
C ASN A 49 4.59 10.88 6.45
N LYS A 50 5.43 10.91 7.47
CA LYS A 50 6.64 11.74 7.48
C LYS A 50 7.60 11.44 6.33
N LEU A 51 7.55 10.23 5.77
CA LEU A 51 8.37 9.82 4.61
C LEU A 51 7.84 10.38 3.29
N LEU A 52 6.57 10.74 3.25
CA LEU A 52 5.84 11.03 2.02
C LEU A 52 5.32 12.47 1.94
N PHE A 53 4.83 13.00 3.06
CA PHE A 53 4.07 14.25 3.06
C PHE A 53 4.62 15.26 4.06
N PRO A 54 4.68 16.55 3.70
CA PRO A 54 4.77 17.61 4.70
C PRO A 54 3.57 17.58 5.64
N SER A 55 3.72 18.09 6.85
CA SER A 55 2.64 18.11 7.85
C SER A 55 1.37 18.75 7.29
N GLY A 56 0.24 18.06 7.49
CA GLY A 56 -1.08 18.54 7.04
C GLY A 56 -1.30 18.48 5.52
N SER A 57 -0.32 18.08 4.74
CA SER A 57 -0.40 18.03 3.28
C SER A 57 -0.88 16.66 2.77
N TYR A 58 -1.51 16.65 1.62
CA TYR A 58 -1.75 15.46 0.82
C TYR A 58 -0.92 15.46 -0.50
N ALA A 59 -0.03 16.42 -0.65
CA ALA A 59 0.94 16.44 -1.76
C ALA A 59 2.23 15.78 -1.30
N VAL A 60 2.69 14.78 -2.08
CA VAL A 60 3.90 14.03 -1.80
C VAL A 60 5.13 14.90 -2.10
N ASP A 61 6.13 14.90 -1.21
CA ASP A 61 7.38 15.60 -1.46
C ASP A 61 8.33 14.81 -2.39
N ALA A 62 9.47 15.41 -2.74
CA ALA A 62 10.40 14.81 -3.69
C ALA A 62 10.97 13.46 -3.21
N LYS A 63 11.29 13.33 -1.92
CA LYS A 63 11.81 12.07 -1.35
C LYS A 63 10.75 11.00 -1.30
N GLY A 64 9.54 11.37 -0.92
CA GLY A 64 8.40 10.47 -0.93
C GLY A 64 8.09 9.98 -2.33
N ARG A 65 8.15 10.85 -3.32
CA ARG A 65 7.97 10.47 -4.73
C ARG A 65 9.00 9.43 -5.16
N GLU A 66 10.26 9.63 -4.82
CA GLU A 66 11.32 8.65 -5.12
C GLU A 66 11.02 7.27 -4.55
N LEU A 67 10.58 7.23 -3.29
CA LEU A 67 10.20 5.98 -2.61
C LEU A 67 9.05 5.26 -3.33
N ILE A 68 7.99 6.01 -3.68
CA ILE A 68 6.83 5.45 -4.38
C ILE A 68 7.22 4.96 -5.78
N VAL A 69 8.06 5.69 -6.50
CA VAL A 69 8.53 5.29 -7.84
C VAL A 69 9.32 3.99 -7.76
N LYS A 70 10.21 3.85 -6.78
CA LYS A 70 10.96 2.61 -6.58
C LYS A 70 10.04 1.41 -6.34
N LEU A 71 9.02 1.57 -5.51
CA LEU A 71 8.03 0.52 -5.27
C LEU A 71 7.26 0.19 -6.56
N ALA A 72 6.73 1.20 -7.23
CA ALA A 72 5.96 1.00 -8.45
C ALA A 72 6.76 0.26 -9.53
N LYS A 73 8.03 0.62 -9.71
CA LYS A 73 8.92 -0.06 -10.65
C LYS A 73 9.19 -1.51 -10.26
N ALA A 74 9.31 -1.79 -8.98
CA ALA A 74 9.55 -3.16 -8.49
C ALA A 74 8.37 -4.10 -8.77
N ILE A 75 7.15 -3.58 -8.86
CA ILE A 75 5.92 -4.39 -9.00
C ILE A 75 5.21 -4.23 -10.35
N GLU A 76 5.65 -3.33 -11.22
CA GLU A 76 4.94 -3.01 -12.47
C GLU A 76 4.74 -4.19 -13.43
N ASN A 77 5.62 -5.20 -13.38
CA ASN A 77 5.55 -6.36 -14.24
C ASN A 77 4.70 -7.51 -13.68
N GLU A 78 4.18 -7.36 -12.46
CA GLU A 78 3.34 -8.36 -11.80
C GLU A 78 1.89 -8.22 -12.24
N LYS A 79 1.53 -8.84 -13.34
CA LYS A 79 0.21 -8.68 -14.00
C LYS A 79 -0.95 -9.26 -13.20
N GLU A 80 -0.69 -10.22 -12.31
CA GLU A 80 -1.71 -10.87 -11.49
C GLU A 80 -1.78 -10.31 -10.07
N LEU A 81 -1.21 -9.14 -9.85
CA LEU A 81 -1.16 -8.49 -8.55
C LEU A 81 -2.24 -7.41 -8.45
N ASN A 82 -3.02 -7.45 -7.38
CA ASN A 82 -3.92 -6.36 -6.99
C ASN A 82 -3.22 -5.46 -5.98
N VAL A 83 -3.31 -4.16 -6.17
CA VAL A 83 -2.65 -3.16 -5.36
C VAL A 83 -3.70 -2.27 -4.71
N LEU A 84 -3.78 -2.28 -3.39
CA LEU A 84 -4.63 -1.40 -2.60
C LEU A 84 -3.76 -0.39 -1.88
N VAL A 85 -3.94 0.88 -2.17
CA VAL A 85 -3.28 1.98 -1.46
C VAL A 85 -4.27 2.54 -0.44
N GLU A 86 -3.95 2.39 0.83
CA GLU A 86 -4.86 2.70 1.93
C GLU A 86 -4.25 3.77 2.84
N GLY A 87 -4.93 4.91 2.96
CA GLY A 87 -4.52 6.01 3.82
C GLY A 87 -5.09 5.91 5.23
N HIS A 88 -4.29 6.27 6.23
CA HIS A 88 -4.67 6.30 7.65
C HIS A 88 -4.19 7.59 8.29
N THR A 89 -4.98 8.11 9.22
CA THR A 89 -4.63 9.29 10.01
C THR A 89 -4.55 8.92 11.50
N ASP A 90 -4.06 9.86 12.29
CA ASP A 90 -4.27 9.83 13.74
C ASP A 90 -5.61 10.48 14.13
N THR A 91 -5.85 10.63 15.42
CA THR A 91 -7.08 11.21 15.97
C THR A 91 -7.10 12.74 15.99
N ASP A 92 -6.01 13.41 15.61
CA ASP A 92 -5.98 14.86 15.54
C ASP A 92 -6.94 15.35 14.44
N LYS A 93 -7.73 16.37 14.78
CA LYS A 93 -8.70 16.92 13.85
C LYS A 93 -8.01 17.71 12.74
N VAL A 94 -8.47 17.51 11.52
CA VAL A 94 -8.03 18.29 10.36
C VAL A 94 -8.68 19.68 10.43
N HIS A 95 -7.89 20.72 10.15
CA HIS A 95 -8.44 22.04 9.91
C HIS A 95 -9.07 22.07 8.50
N PRO A 96 -10.40 22.32 8.39
CA PRO A 96 -11.05 22.32 7.09
C PRO A 96 -10.42 23.32 6.11
N GLY A 97 -10.25 22.90 4.87
CA GLY A 97 -9.68 23.75 3.81
C GLY A 97 -9.16 22.90 2.64
N GLY A 98 -9.02 23.51 1.47
CA GLY A 98 -8.45 22.85 0.31
C GLY A 98 -9.20 21.60 -0.17
N GLY A 99 -10.51 21.50 0.10
CA GLY A 99 -11.31 20.34 -0.26
C GLY A 99 -11.27 19.20 0.75
N VAL A 100 -10.59 19.38 1.88
CA VAL A 100 -10.49 18.39 2.96
C VAL A 100 -11.36 18.85 4.14
N LYS A 101 -12.35 18.05 4.51
CA LYS A 101 -13.28 18.37 5.61
C LYS A 101 -12.88 17.69 6.92
N ASP A 102 -12.36 16.46 6.84
CA ASP A 102 -12.10 15.59 7.98
C ASP A 102 -10.99 14.58 7.66
N ASN A 103 -10.75 13.66 8.59
CA ASN A 103 -9.75 12.61 8.42
C ASN A 103 -10.15 11.57 7.36
N TRP A 104 -11.44 11.41 7.06
CA TRP A 104 -11.86 10.59 5.93
C TRP A 104 -11.33 11.17 4.62
N ASP A 105 -11.60 12.45 4.37
CA ASP A 105 -11.12 13.13 3.17
C ASP A 105 -9.59 13.11 3.09
N LEU A 106 -8.91 13.44 4.19
CA LEU A 106 -7.44 13.49 4.21
C LEU A 106 -6.83 12.15 3.87
N SER A 107 -7.32 11.07 4.47
CA SER A 107 -6.81 9.72 4.23
C SER A 107 -7.01 9.28 2.78
N VAL A 108 -8.18 9.55 2.19
CA VAL A 108 -8.46 9.25 0.78
C VAL A 108 -7.59 10.09 -0.15
N MET A 109 -7.45 11.39 0.10
CA MET A 109 -6.65 12.28 -0.74
C MET A 109 -5.17 11.91 -0.75
N ARG A 110 -4.64 11.50 0.39
CA ARG A 110 -3.25 11.01 0.49
C ARG A 110 -3.06 9.71 -0.29
N ALA A 111 -3.97 8.77 -0.16
CA ALA A 111 -3.93 7.52 -0.93
C ALA A 111 -3.99 7.81 -2.44
N THR A 112 -4.87 8.69 -2.86
CA THR A 112 -5.02 9.09 -4.26
C THR A 112 -3.75 9.74 -4.82
N SER A 113 -3.08 10.59 -4.03
CA SER A 113 -1.81 11.20 -4.43
C SER A 113 -0.74 10.15 -4.71
N VAL A 114 -0.67 9.12 -3.86
CA VAL A 114 0.25 7.99 -4.06
C VAL A 114 -0.09 7.22 -5.33
N VAL A 115 -1.37 6.89 -5.53
CA VAL A 115 -1.83 6.16 -6.73
C VAL A 115 -1.46 6.90 -8.01
N ARG A 116 -1.65 8.22 -8.06
CA ARG A 116 -1.29 9.03 -9.23
C ARG A 116 0.19 8.90 -9.57
N ILE A 117 1.06 8.97 -8.57
CA ILE A 117 2.51 8.81 -8.80
C ILE A 117 2.82 7.42 -9.33
N MET A 118 2.23 6.38 -8.77
CA MET A 118 2.42 5.01 -9.24
C MET A 118 1.99 4.85 -10.70
N GLN A 119 0.86 5.43 -11.08
CA GLN A 119 0.34 5.38 -12.45
C GLN A 119 1.21 6.16 -13.43
N GLU A 120 1.68 7.35 -13.05
CA GLU A 120 2.51 8.22 -13.90
C GLU A 120 3.92 7.64 -14.12
N SER A 121 4.45 6.93 -13.13
CA SER A 121 5.85 6.49 -13.12
C SER A 121 6.06 5.04 -13.53
N SER A 122 4.99 4.29 -13.78
CA SER A 122 5.09 2.87 -14.09
C SER A 122 4.06 2.43 -15.12
N ARG A 123 4.15 1.17 -15.54
CA ARG A 123 3.22 0.54 -16.49
C ARG A 123 2.14 -0.27 -15.77
N MET A 124 1.86 0.03 -14.51
CA MET A 124 0.82 -0.66 -13.76
C MET A 124 -0.55 -0.46 -14.39
N ASP A 125 -1.29 -1.55 -14.54
CA ASP A 125 -2.65 -1.52 -15.07
C ASP A 125 -3.59 -0.87 -14.06
N PRO A 126 -4.28 0.23 -14.42
CA PRO A 126 -5.23 0.89 -13.52
C PRO A 126 -6.34 -0.01 -12.98
N LEU A 127 -6.69 -1.07 -13.71
CA LEU A 127 -7.71 -2.03 -13.26
C LEU A 127 -7.31 -2.79 -11.99
N ARG A 128 -6.02 -2.81 -11.68
CA ARG A 128 -5.50 -3.53 -10.52
C ARG A 128 -5.19 -2.65 -9.33
N VAL A 129 -5.44 -1.36 -9.45
CA VAL A 129 -5.08 -0.39 -8.40
C VAL A 129 -6.33 0.23 -7.79
N THR A 130 -6.38 0.25 -6.46
CA THR A 130 -7.47 0.87 -5.70
C THR A 130 -6.88 1.86 -4.71
N ALA A 131 -7.47 3.05 -4.61
CA ALA A 131 -7.19 4.02 -3.56
C ALA A 131 -8.30 3.98 -2.53
N ALA A 132 -7.95 3.94 -1.24
CA ALA A 132 -8.91 3.91 -0.15
C ALA A 132 -8.44 4.75 1.04
N GLY A 133 -9.38 5.21 1.86
CA GLY A 133 -9.09 5.89 3.10
C GLY A 133 -9.83 5.24 4.25
N ARG A 134 -9.16 5.11 5.39
CA ARG A 134 -9.71 4.51 6.62
C ARG A 134 -9.87 5.54 7.73
N GLY A 135 -9.56 6.81 7.47
CA GLY A 135 -9.61 7.85 8.50
C GLY A 135 -8.71 7.53 9.68
N GLU A 136 -9.19 7.81 10.88
CA GLU A 136 -8.48 7.62 12.15
C GLU A 136 -8.78 6.28 12.84
N PHE A 137 -9.64 5.44 12.24
CA PHE A 137 -10.32 4.34 12.93
C PHE A 137 -9.58 3.01 12.97
N VAL A 138 -8.39 2.92 12.35
CA VAL A 138 -7.58 1.70 12.34
C VAL A 138 -6.17 2.03 12.84
N PRO A 139 -6.01 2.37 14.13
CA PRO A 139 -4.69 2.68 14.67
C PRO A 139 -3.81 1.43 14.75
N VAL A 140 -2.51 1.62 14.49
CA VAL A 140 -1.49 0.58 14.75
C VAL A 140 -1.21 0.52 16.25
N ASP A 141 -1.07 1.69 16.87
CA ASP A 141 -0.82 1.86 18.29
C ASP A 141 -1.56 3.12 18.75
N PRO A 142 -2.60 3.00 19.58
CA PRO A 142 -3.36 4.16 20.04
C PRO A 142 -2.52 5.22 20.76
N ALA A 143 -1.36 4.84 21.30
CA ALA A 143 -0.46 5.74 22.00
C ALA A 143 0.58 6.41 21.10
N ASP A 144 0.70 5.99 19.83
CA ASP A 144 1.72 6.51 18.91
C ASP A 144 1.08 7.06 17.62
N LYS A 145 0.83 8.36 17.63
CA LYS A 145 0.21 9.07 16.49
C LYS A 145 1.05 8.96 15.21
N ALA A 146 2.37 8.99 15.33
CA ALA A 146 3.26 8.93 14.18
C ALA A 146 3.13 7.62 13.42
N LYS A 147 2.95 6.50 14.12
CA LYS A 147 2.71 5.19 13.51
C LYS A 147 1.34 5.10 12.86
N ASN A 148 0.36 5.81 13.41
CA ASN A 148 -1.02 5.79 12.91
C ASN A 148 -1.16 6.61 11.63
N ARG A 149 -0.39 7.70 11.48
CA ARG A 149 -0.31 8.50 10.25
C ARG A 149 0.54 7.77 9.23
N ARG A 150 -0.11 6.98 8.37
CA ARG A 150 0.59 6.12 7.42
C ARG A 150 -0.18 5.89 6.13
N ILE A 151 0.55 5.47 5.13
CA ILE A 151 0.01 4.82 3.93
C ILE A 151 0.38 3.34 4.01
N GLU A 152 -0.58 2.47 3.81
CA GLU A 152 -0.34 1.05 3.62
C GLU A 152 -0.58 0.70 2.16
N ILE A 153 0.41 0.10 1.51
CA ILE A 153 0.26 -0.44 0.17
C ILE A 153 0.17 -1.95 0.32
N ILE A 154 -1.01 -2.49 -0.01
CA ILE A 154 -1.33 -3.89 0.21
C ILE A 154 -1.33 -4.60 -1.13
N LEU A 155 -0.41 -5.55 -1.28
CA LEU A 155 -0.22 -6.32 -2.49
C LEU A 155 -0.87 -7.69 -2.29
N SER A 156 -1.85 -8.01 -3.13
CA SER A 156 -2.61 -9.25 -3.04
C SER A 156 -2.53 -10.02 -4.35
N PRO A 157 -2.41 -11.37 -4.32
CA PRO A 157 -2.49 -12.16 -5.54
C PRO A 157 -3.92 -12.14 -6.08
N ASP A 158 -4.06 -12.28 -7.39
CA ASP A 158 -5.35 -12.52 -8.00
C ASP A 158 -5.82 -13.93 -7.66
N LEU A 159 -6.98 -14.04 -7.02
CA LEU A 159 -7.52 -15.31 -6.55
C LEU A 159 -8.63 -15.88 -7.45
N GLN A 160 -8.84 -15.32 -8.63
CA GLN A 160 -9.92 -15.76 -9.52
C GLN A 160 -9.78 -17.24 -9.90
N GLU A 161 -8.55 -17.67 -10.20
CA GLU A 161 -8.31 -19.09 -10.54
C GLU A 161 -8.59 -20.02 -9.35
N LEU A 162 -8.29 -19.58 -8.13
CA LEU A 162 -8.60 -20.34 -6.92
C LEU A 162 -10.12 -20.50 -6.73
N TYR A 163 -10.89 -19.43 -6.96
CA TYR A 163 -12.35 -19.49 -6.86
C TYR A 163 -12.96 -20.46 -7.87
N LYS A 164 -12.38 -20.56 -9.06
CA LYS A 164 -12.83 -21.57 -10.05
C LYS A 164 -12.65 -22.99 -9.52
N LEU A 165 -11.52 -23.28 -8.87
CA LEU A 165 -11.24 -24.61 -8.31
C LEU A 165 -12.16 -24.98 -7.13
N VAL A 166 -12.69 -24.00 -6.42
CA VAL A 166 -13.58 -24.20 -5.27
C VAL A 166 -15.02 -24.46 -5.73
N ARG A 167 -15.41 -23.94 -6.90
CA ARG A 167 -16.78 -24.09 -7.42
C ARG A 167 -17.05 -25.46 -8.06
N ASP A 168 -16.03 -26.13 -8.51
CA ASP A 168 -16.10 -27.45 -9.15
C ASP A 168 -15.85 -28.57 -8.14
#